data_9cd77fba9591c018d57ccf9f8f222188
#
_entry.id   9cd77fba9591c018d57ccf9f8f222188
#
_cell.length_a   1.000
_cell.length_b   1.000
_cell.length_c   1.000
_cell.angle_alpha   90.00
_cell.angle_beta   90.00
_cell.angle_gamma   90.00
#
_symmetry.space_group_name_H-M   'P 1'
#
loop_
_entity.id
_entity.type
_entity.pdbx_description
1 polymer ?
#
loop_
_entity_poly.entity_id
_entity_poly.type
_entity_poly.pdbx_seq_one_letter_code
_entity_poly.pdbx_strand_id
1 'polypeptide(L)'
;MIEHREDYSPDERDFWKRDRYEKMTFAINNFDSLKQQKWLYRKFKFLTDYVDTSAVTGRPVLAISNRELLATDYYRKSPHSRKQWVTARRQAGVDEMLSQQGMEQAISVTMTDVDLYENNITLFTNKFVSPLSSLGPSFYKYYLMDTLTVAGKPCVDLTFVPFNSESFGFTGHLYVMLDSTYFVKRAVMNFPQKINLNFVDYMKIEQNFDRAEDGTRQLLNESITTEFKLVDNSDGIYAKRDVYYRNYQYEPDDKALQAFRKAEKVIEETSASGYSEAYWDANRQVEVSKKETSVDKMMAQLRSYPVYFWTEKVLKVLFTGYIPAPKEKEPLFYIGMMNTTISGNTLEGVRLRAGGMTTAWLNPHLFGRGYMAYGFRYHRVKGLAELEYSFHRKKEYANEFPIHSLKLHYLSDVNQYGQHYLYTSQDNVFLALKRQKDDRIGYQRKA
;
A
#
# COMPACT_ATOMS: atom_id res chain seq x y z
N MET A 1 -21.14 -3.97 -24.27
CA MET A 1 -20.39 -3.87 -22.99
C MET A 1 -19.51 -2.61 -22.96
N ILE A 2 -18.48 -2.47 -23.79
CA ILE A 2 -17.61 -1.27 -23.80
C ILE A 2 -18.41 -0.02 -24.19
N GLU A 3 -19.29 -0.08 -25.17
CA GLU A 3 -20.15 1.03 -25.59
C GLU A 3 -21.12 1.48 -24.49
N HIS A 4 -21.57 0.55 -23.64
CA HIS A 4 -22.54 0.78 -22.56
C HIS A 4 -21.88 0.98 -21.18
N ARG A 5 -20.57 1.17 -21.11
CA ARG A 5 -19.85 1.21 -19.83
C ARG A 5 -20.23 2.43 -18.96
N GLU A 6 -20.62 3.52 -19.60
CA GLU A 6 -20.97 4.78 -18.93
C GLU A 6 -22.47 4.85 -18.57
N ASP A 7 -23.32 4.07 -19.25
CA ASP A 7 -24.79 4.11 -19.09
C ASP A 7 -25.24 3.84 -17.64
N TYR A 8 -24.43 3.10 -16.88
CA TYR A 8 -24.74 2.67 -15.51
C TYR A 8 -23.80 3.30 -14.48
N SER A 9 -23.06 4.34 -14.85
CA SER A 9 -22.06 4.95 -13.97
C SER A 9 -22.71 5.61 -12.74
N PRO A 10 -22.29 5.29 -11.52
CA PRO A 10 -22.75 6.01 -10.33
C PRO A 10 -22.30 7.48 -10.31
N ASP A 11 -21.22 7.83 -11.03
CA ASP A 11 -20.66 9.18 -11.08
C ASP A 11 -21.48 10.13 -11.98
N GLU A 12 -22.46 9.63 -12.74
CA GLU A 12 -23.46 10.45 -13.43
C GLU A 12 -24.46 11.07 -12.46
N ARG A 13 -24.58 10.55 -11.27
CA ARG A 13 -25.42 11.12 -10.22
C ARG A 13 -24.76 12.35 -9.57
N ASP A 14 -25.58 13.28 -9.10
CA ASP A 14 -25.11 14.45 -8.40
C ASP A 14 -24.43 14.11 -7.08
N PHE A 15 -24.91 13.05 -6.43
CA PHE A 15 -24.39 12.58 -5.15
C PHE A 15 -24.59 11.07 -5.00
N TRP A 16 -23.61 10.42 -4.33
CA TRP A 16 -23.81 9.11 -3.73
C TRP A 16 -22.94 8.96 -2.47
N LYS A 17 -23.39 8.12 -1.57
CA LYS A 17 -22.60 7.60 -0.45
C LYS A 17 -22.76 6.10 -0.32
N ARG A 18 -21.77 5.45 0.29
CA ARG A 18 -21.78 4.01 0.59
C ARG A 18 -20.96 3.71 1.83
N ASP A 19 -21.36 2.71 2.58
CA ASP A 19 -20.54 2.19 3.67
C ASP A 19 -19.44 1.30 3.11
N ARG A 20 -18.24 1.41 3.72
CA ARG A 20 -17.03 0.68 3.35
C ARG A 20 -16.50 -0.07 4.55
N TYR A 21 -16.33 -1.38 4.42
CA TYR A 21 -15.50 -2.19 5.27
C TYR A 21 -14.27 -2.62 4.49
N GLU A 22 -13.10 -2.33 5.01
CA GLU A 22 -11.82 -2.71 4.39
C GLU A 22 -11.02 -3.56 5.36
N LYS A 23 -10.48 -4.65 4.86
CA LYS A 23 -9.54 -5.51 5.55
C LYS A 23 -8.29 -5.67 4.72
N MET A 24 -7.14 -5.47 5.36
CA MET A 24 -5.84 -5.64 4.73
C MET A 24 -4.96 -6.56 5.57
N THR A 25 -4.39 -7.57 4.92
CA THR A 25 -3.49 -8.54 5.54
C THR A 25 -2.14 -8.49 4.85
N PHE A 26 -1.08 -8.37 5.66
CA PHE A 26 0.29 -8.57 5.21
C PHE A 26 0.84 -9.85 5.79
N ALA A 27 1.52 -10.63 4.97
CA ALA A 27 2.09 -11.91 5.36
C ALA A 27 3.49 -12.09 4.74
N ILE A 28 4.31 -12.88 5.38
CA ILE A 28 5.54 -13.40 4.79
C ILE A 28 5.14 -14.52 3.85
N ASN A 29 5.49 -14.39 2.58
CA ASN A 29 5.21 -15.40 1.56
C ASN A 29 6.26 -16.49 1.56
N ASN A 30 5.87 -17.69 1.12
CA ASN A 30 6.76 -18.84 0.98
C ASN A 30 7.40 -19.30 2.32
N PHE A 31 6.64 -19.16 3.42
CA PHE A 31 7.05 -19.66 4.73
C PHE A 31 7.10 -21.19 4.73
N ASP A 32 8.23 -21.73 4.29
CA ASP A 32 8.41 -23.18 4.07
C ASP A 32 8.84 -23.91 5.33
N SER A 33 8.29 -25.11 5.53
CA SER A 33 8.66 -26.02 6.61
C SER A 33 10.13 -26.48 6.55
N LEU A 34 10.74 -26.50 5.37
CA LEU A 34 12.16 -26.82 5.20
C LEU A 34 13.09 -25.74 5.81
N LYS A 35 12.63 -24.48 5.87
CA LYS A 35 13.36 -23.40 6.55
C LYS A 35 13.33 -23.57 8.07
N GLN A 36 12.39 -24.34 8.61
CA GLN A 36 12.28 -24.64 10.03
C GLN A 36 13.51 -25.42 10.57
N GLN A 37 14.34 -26.02 9.70
CA GLN A 37 15.59 -26.66 10.10
C GLN A 37 16.67 -25.66 10.53
N LYS A 38 16.57 -24.38 10.18
CA LYS A 38 17.47 -23.34 10.69
C LYS A 38 17.20 -23.13 12.18
N TRP A 39 18.26 -22.91 12.96
CA TRP A 39 18.20 -22.79 14.43
C TRP A 39 17.17 -21.77 14.94
N LEU A 40 16.97 -20.69 14.17
CA LEU A 40 16.04 -19.63 14.48
C LEU A 40 14.58 -20.15 14.42
N TYR A 41 14.26 -20.89 13.37
CA TYR A 41 12.92 -21.48 13.18
C TYR A 41 12.61 -22.57 14.18
N ARG A 42 13.62 -23.33 14.66
CA ARG A 42 13.42 -24.31 15.72
C ARG A 42 12.97 -23.70 17.04
N LYS A 43 13.41 -22.46 17.34
CA LYS A 43 12.95 -21.71 18.52
C LYS A 43 11.52 -21.20 18.40
N PHE A 44 11.02 -20.97 17.20
CA PHE A 44 9.70 -20.42 16.91
C PHE A 44 8.78 -21.43 16.23
N LYS A 45 8.90 -22.71 16.62
CA LYS A 45 8.09 -23.80 16.04
C LYS A 45 6.58 -23.53 16.11
N PHE A 46 6.11 -22.82 17.11
CA PHE A 46 4.71 -22.44 17.27
C PHE A 46 4.18 -21.58 16.11
N LEU A 47 5.04 -20.89 15.34
CA LEU A 47 4.61 -20.12 14.17
C LEU A 47 3.96 -20.99 13.10
N THR A 48 4.26 -22.28 13.06
CA THR A 48 3.63 -23.21 12.11
C THR A 48 2.12 -23.33 12.30
N ASP A 49 1.63 -23.10 13.52
CA ASP A 49 0.20 -23.18 13.86
C ASP A 49 -0.57 -22.00 13.24
N TYR A 50 0.13 -20.93 12.85
CA TYR A 50 -0.43 -19.70 12.28
C TYR A 50 -0.22 -19.59 10.77
N VAL A 51 0.47 -20.55 10.15
CA VAL A 51 0.70 -20.56 8.69
C VAL A 51 -0.63 -20.85 7.98
N ASP A 52 -0.95 -20.02 7.02
CA ASP A 52 -2.07 -20.16 6.09
C ASP A 52 -1.57 -20.42 4.66
N THR A 53 -2.47 -20.50 3.71
CA THR A 53 -2.15 -20.74 2.30
C THR A 53 -2.58 -19.55 1.46
N SER A 54 -1.68 -19.07 0.59
CA SER A 54 -2.04 -18.05 -0.40
C SER A 54 -3.21 -18.52 -1.26
N ALA A 55 -4.27 -17.74 -1.30
CA ALA A 55 -5.44 -18.02 -2.13
C ALA A 55 -5.15 -17.99 -3.64
N VAL A 56 -3.93 -17.59 -4.02
CA VAL A 56 -3.54 -17.33 -5.39
C VAL A 56 -2.49 -18.32 -5.87
N THR A 57 -1.38 -18.42 -5.15
CA THR A 57 -0.25 -19.29 -5.54
C THR A 57 -0.25 -20.63 -4.82
N GLY A 58 -1.11 -20.83 -3.81
CA GLY A 58 -1.11 -22.02 -2.97
C GLY A 58 0.10 -22.16 -2.05
N ARG A 59 0.97 -21.14 -2.00
CA ARG A 59 2.18 -21.15 -1.15
C ARG A 59 1.82 -20.89 0.31
N PRO A 60 2.58 -21.43 1.27
CA PRO A 60 2.37 -21.16 2.68
C PRO A 60 2.69 -19.68 3.00
N VAL A 61 1.81 -19.01 3.71
CA VAL A 61 1.93 -17.62 4.14
C VAL A 61 1.75 -17.49 5.64
N LEU A 62 2.56 -16.65 6.28
CA LEU A 62 2.46 -16.34 7.70
C LEU A 62 2.00 -14.88 7.84
N ALA A 63 0.75 -14.68 8.27
CA ALA A 63 0.22 -13.35 8.52
C ALA A 63 1.00 -12.67 9.66
N ILE A 64 1.52 -11.47 9.38
CA ILE A 64 2.30 -10.67 10.34
C ILE A 64 1.60 -9.37 10.73
N SER A 65 0.63 -8.93 9.93
CA SER A 65 -0.12 -7.71 10.18
C SER A 65 -1.52 -7.82 9.58
N ASN A 66 -2.50 -7.33 10.34
CA ASN A 66 -3.89 -7.15 9.91
C ASN A 66 -4.34 -5.72 10.20
N ARG A 67 -5.05 -5.14 9.25
CA ARG A 67 -5.71 -3.84 9.38
C ARG A 67 -7.18 -3.99 9.04
N GLU A 68 -8.03 -3.33 9.81
CA GLU A 68 -9.46 -3.25 9.54
C GLU A 68 -9.87 -1.78 9.60
N LEU A 69 -10.77 -1.37 8.72
CA LEU A 69 -11.27 -0.01 8.64
C LEU A 69 -12.77 -0.04 8.31
N LEU A 70 -13.54 0.77 9.04
CA LEU A 70 -14.92 1.11 8.74
C LEU A 70 -14.97 2.58 8.35
N ALA A 71 -15.56 2.85 7.20
CA ALA A 71 -15.69 4.20 6.68
C ALA A 71 -16.98 4.37 5.88
N THR A 72 -17.33 5.61 5.62
CA THR A 72 -18.33 5.97 4.62
C THR A 72 -17.65 6.76 3.51
N ASP A 73 -17.78 6.30 2.27
CA ASP A 73 -17.33 7.00 1.07
C ASP A 73 -18.45 7.95 0.60
N TYR A 74 -18.08 9.17 0.24
CA TYR A 74 -18.96 10.20 -0.30
C TYR A 74 -18.44 10.68 -1.65
N TYR A 75 -19.35 10.87 -2.57
CA TYR A 75 -19.12 11.48 -3.88
C TYR A 75 -20.09 12.63 -4.13
N ARG A 76 -19.59 13.66 -4.77
CA ARG A 76 -20.38 14.80 -5.28
C ARG A 76 -19.86 15.17 -6.66
N LYS A 77 -20.78 15.30 -7.64
CA LYS A 77 -20.46 15.63 -9.02
C LYS A 77 -20.05 17.09 -9.20
N SER A 78 -20.78 18.02 -8.58
CA SER A 78 -20.50 19.45 -8.73
C SER A 78 -20.54 20.21 -7.40
N PRO A 79 -19.45 20.91 -6.98
CA PRO A 79 -18.08 20.75 -7.50
C PRO A 79 -17.55 19.36 -7.21
N HIS A 80 -16.85 18.78 -8.19
CA HIS A 80 -16.38 17.40 -8.11
C HIS A 80 -15.53 17.15 -6.85
N SER A 81 -15.96 16.19 -6.03
CA SER A 81 -15.25 15.85 -4.78
C SER A 81 -15.57 14.44 -4.35
N ARG A 82 -14.51 13.71 -3.92
CA ARG A 82 -14.64 12.44 -3.22
C ARG A 82 -14.05 12.57 -1.82
N LYS A 83 -14.76 12.07 -0.82
CA LYS A 83 -14.37 12.09 0.59
C LYS A 83 -14.55 10.72 1.21
N GLN A 84 -13.69 10.38 2.17
CA GLN A 84 -13.83 9.20 2.99
C GLN A 84 -13.90 9.63 4.45
N TRP A 85 -14.93 9.17 5.16
CA TRP A 85 -15.11 9.40 6.60
C TRP A 85 -14.86 8.11 7.35
N VAL A 86 -13.71 8.02 8.02
CA VAL A 86 -13.28 6.86 8.79
C VAL A 86 -13.93 6.93 10.18
N THR A 87 -14.78 5.94 10.48
CA THR A 87 -15.49 5.82 11.76
C THR A 87 -14.72 4.94 12.73
N ALA A 88 -14.14 3.84 12.25
CA ALA A 88 -13.35 2.93 13.07
C ALA A 88 -12.14 2.41 12.34
N ARG A 89 -11.04 2.24 13.08
CA ARG A 89 -9.78 1.67 12.59
C ARG A 89 -9.19 0.75 13.63
N ARG A 90 -8.69 -0.39 13.17
CA ARG A 90 -7.92 -1.34 13.97
C ARG A 90 -6.66 -1.75 13.24
N GLN A 91 -5.61 -1.93 14.00
CA GLN A 91 -4.33 -2.45 13.52
C GLN A 91 -3.83 -3.52 14.49
N ALA A 92 -3.31 -4.60 13.95
CA ALA A 92 -2.78 -5.73 14.71
C ALA A 92 -1.46 -6.19 14.11
N GLY A 93 -0.55 -6.70 14.94
CA GLY A 93 0.71 -7.27 14.48
C GLY A 93 1.84 -6.27 14.38
N VAL A 94 2.69 -6.43 13.36
CA VAL A 94 3.91 -5.60 13.14
C VAL A 94 3.58 -4.14 12.82
N ASP A 95 2.35 -3.86 12.39
CA ASP A 95 1.90 -2.51 12.04
C ASP A 95 1.97 -1.50 13.20
N GLU A 96 1.80 -1.99 14.44
CA GLU A 96 1.98 -1.13 15.62
C GLU A 96 3.41 -0.59 15.76
N MET A 97 4.38 -1.19 15.04
CA MET A 97 5.80 -0.88 15.12
C MET A 97 6.30 -0.01 13.98
N LEU A 98 5.58 -0.02 12.84
CA LEU A 98 5.96 0.74 11.66
C LEU A 98 5.40 2.15 11.74
N SER A 99 6.17 3.14 11.30
CA SER A 99 5.63 4.50 11.22
C SER A 99 4.41 4.50 10.29
N GLN A 100 3.31 5.03 10.78
CA GLN A 100 2.03 5.09 10.05
C GLN A 100 2.21 5.70 8.65
N GLN A 101 3.05 6.73 8.50
CA GLN A 101 3.31 7.40 7.23
C GLN A 101 4.03 6.52 6.20
N GLY A 102 5.07 5.78 6.58
CA GLY A 102 5.81 4.94 5.64
C GLY A 102 4.97 3.79 5.12
N MET A 103 4.15 3.20 5.97
CA MET A 103 3.24 2.13 5.60
C MET A 103 2.06 2.65 4.75
N GLU A 104 1.45 3.77 5.14
CA GLU A 104 0.38 4.40 4.35
C GLU A 104 0.85 4.78 2.95
N GLN A 105 2.09 5.25 2.82
CA GLN A 105 2.66 5.57 1.52
C GLN A 105 2.89 4.30 0.67
N ALA A 106 3.40 3.22 1.25
CA ALA A 106 3.55 1.94 0.55
C ALA A 106 2.20 1.38 0.10
N ILE A 107 1.20 1.41 0.97
CA ILE A 107 -0.17 0.96 0.67
C ILE A 107 -0.80 1.81 -0.43
N SER A 108 -0.67 3.14 -0.36
CA SER A 108 -1.27 4.06 -1.34
C SER A 108 -0.75 3.87 -2.77
N VAL A 109 0.44 3.31 -2.92
CA VAL A 109 1.04 3.03 -4.24
C VAL A 109 0.69 1.63 -4.75
N THR A 110 0.49 0.68 -3.83
CA THR A 110 0.37 -0.74 -4.17
C THR A 110 -1.07 -1.28 -4.08
N MET A 111 -1.89 -0.68 -3.22
CA MET A 111 -3.22 -1.19 -2.86
C MET A 111 -4.30 -0.09 -2.99
N THR A 112 -4.27 0.67 -4.09
CA THR A 112 -5.30 1.69 -4.40
C THR A 112 -6.60 1.05 -4.85
N ASP A 113 -7.71 1.79 -4.71
CA ASP A 113 -8.98 1.42 -5.32
C ASP A 113 -8.82 1.33 -6.85
N VAL A 114 -9.39 0.30 -7.43
CA VAL A 114 -9.35 0.03 -8.88
C VAL A 114 -10.71 0.35 -9.48
N ASP A 115 -10.74 1.21 -10.47
CA ASP A 115 -11.93 1.39 -11.29
C ASP A 115 -11.77 0.68 -12.64
N LEU A 116 -12.46 -0.45 -12.79
CA LEU A 116 -12.48 -1.24 -14.01
C LEU A 116 -13.01 -0.45 -15.22
N TYR A 117 -13.88 0.53 -14.97
CA TYR A 117 -14.58 1.30 -16.02
C TYR A 117 -13.79 2.50 -16.50
N GLU A 118 -12.70 2.86 -15.81
CA GLU A 118 -11.74 3.85 -16.30
C GLU A 118 -10.96 3.31 -17.51
N ASN A 119 -10.51 4.20 -18.39
CA ASN A 119 -9.68 3.80 -19.54
C ASN A 119 -8.32 3.23 -19.10
N ASN A 120 -7.76 3.78 -18.04
CA ASN A 120 -6.47 3.37 -17.49
C ASN A 120 -6.55 3.21 -15.98
N ILE A 121 -6.09 2.08 -15.49
CA ILE A 121 -5.94 1.74 -14.09
C ILE A 121 -4.51 2.07 -13.67
N THR A 122 -4.32 2.95 -12.70
CA THR A 122 -2.98 3.32 -12.21
C THR A 122 -2.57 2.41 -11.06
N LEU A 123 -1.53 1.58 -11.26
CA LEU A 123 -0.95 0.68 -10.27
C LEU A 123 0.57 0.81 -10.30
N PHE A 124 1.22 0.86 -9.13
CA PHE A 124 2.68 0.98 -9.00
C PHE A 124 3.29 2.09 -9.84
N THR A 125 2.59 3.23 -9.97
CA THR A 125 2.98 4.37 -10.81
C THR A 125 2.89 4.15 -12.34
N ASN A 126 2.46 2.95 -12.79
CA ASN A 126 2.24 2.64 -14.20
C ASN A 126 0.74 2.68 -14.53
N LYS A 127 0.45 3.01 -15.78
CA LYS A 127 -0.92 3.01 -16.31
C LYS A 127 -1.19 1.73 -17.09
N PHE A 128 -2.12 0.93 -16.59
CA PHE A 128 -2.59 -0.30 -17.22
C PHE A 128 -3.86 -0.01 -18.00
N VAL A 129 -3.93 -0.48 -19.23
CA VAL A 129 -5.17 -0.35 -20.02
C VAL A 129 -6.23 -1.26 -19.42
N SER A 130 -7.42 -0.71 -19.13
CA SER A 130 -8.54 -1.51 -18.65
C SER A 130 -9.11 -2.41 -19.78
N PRO A 131 -9.58 -3.62 -19.46
CA PRO A 131 -10.30 -4.44 -20.46
C PRO A 131 -11.64 -3.83 -20.91
N LEU A 132 -12.17 -2.84 -20.17
CA LEU A 132 -13.35 -2.06 -20.57
C LEU A 132 -13.01 -0.70 -21.20
N SER A 133 -11.72 -0.42 -21.42
CA SER A 133 -11.26 0.79 -22.08
C SER A 133 -11.86 0.92 -23.50
N SER A 134 -12.08 2.13 -23.95
CA SER A 134 -12.41 2.42 -25.34
C SER A 134 -11.34 1.90 -26.33
N LEU A 135 -10.10 1.79 -25.88
CA LEU A 135 -8.98 1.17 -26.60
C LEU A 135 -8.94 -0.35 -26.46
N GLY A 136 -9.81 -0.94 -25.63
CA GLY A 136 -9.84 -2.37 -25.34
C GLY A 136 -9.81 -3.26 -26.60
N PRO A 137 -10.67 -3.03 -27.61
CA PRO A 137 -10.68 -3.86 -28.83
C PRO A 137 -9.39 -3.83 -29.63
N SER A 138 -8.59 -2.76 -29.57
CA SER A 138 -7.28 -2.66 -30.22
C SER A 138 -6.12 -3.14 -29.34
N PHE A 139 -6.35 -3.31 -28.04
CA PHE A 139 -5.33 -3.69 -27.07
C PHE A 139 -5.41 -5.15 -26.63
N TYR A 140 -6.64 -5.71 -26.58
CA TYR A 140 -6.92 -7.06 -26.09
C TYR A 140 -7.54 -7.94 -27.16
N LYS A 141 -7.25 -9.25 -27.09
CA LYS A 141 -8.03 -10.33 -27.70
C LYS A 141 -9.08 -10.78 -26.69
N TYR A 142 -10.32 -10.91 -27.15
CA TYR A 142 -11.42 -11.40 -26.34
C TYR A 142 -11.88 -12.74 -26.87
N TYR A 143 -12.09 -13.69 -25.97
CA TYR A 143 -12.53 -15.04 -26.30
C TYR A 143 -13.80 -15.33 -25.50
N LEU A 144 -14.87 -15.67 -26.23
CA LEU A 144 -16.09 -16.15 -25.64
C LEU A 144 -15.86 -17.60 -25.22
N MET A 145 -15.97 -17.88 -23.92
CA MET A 145 -15.71 -19.22 -23.38
C MET A 145 -17.06 -19.95 -23.18
N ASP A 146 -17.53 -19.99 -21.95
CA ASP A 146 -18.69 -20.78 -21.57
C ASP A 146 -19.76 -19.90 -20.91
N THR A 147 -20.97 -20.46 -20.76
CA THR A 147 -22.04 -19.82 -20.02
C THR A 147 -22.15 -20.44 -18.64
N LEU A 148 -22.19 -19.56 -17.62
CA LEU A 148 -22.28 -19.98 -16.23
C LEU A 148 -23.18 -19.05 -15.42
N THR A 149 -23.50 -19.45 -14.20
CA THR A 149 -24.33 -18.65 -13.30
C THR A 149 -23.44 -17.93 -12.28
N VAL A 150 -23.53 -16.58 -12.23
CA VAL A 150 -22.84 -15.75 -11.25
C VAL A 150 -23.89 -15.05 -10.38
N ALA A 151 -23.87 -15.30 -9.07
CA ALA A 151 -24.85 -14.76 -8.11
C ALA A 151 -26.31 -14.91 -8.57
N GLY A 152 -26.66 -16.11 -9.08
CA GLY A 152 -27.99 -16.44 -9.54
C GLY A 152 -28.42 -15.87 -10.91
N LYS A 153 -27.50 -15.19 -11.62
CA LYS A 153 -27.77 -14.63 -12.97
C LYS A 153 -26.96 -15.37 -14.03
N PRO A 154 -27.55 -15.67 -15.20
CA PRO A 154 -26.84 -16.28 -16.32
C PRO A 154 -25.84 -15.27 -16.90
N CYS A 155 -24.56 -15.67 -16.99
CA CYS A 155 -23.48 -14.85 -17.51
C CYS A 155 -22.67 -15.65 -18.53
N VAL A 156 -22.05 -14.97 -19.47
CA VAL A 156 -21.01 -15.53 -20.33
C VAL A 156 -19.65 -15.17 -19.77
N ASP A 157 -18.72 -16.11 -19.78
CA ASP A 157 -17.31 -15.89 -19.49
C ASP A 157 -16.60 -15.35 -20.74
N LEU A 158 -16.19 -14.11 -20.67
CA LEU A 158 -15.40 -13.44 -21.68
C LEU A 158 -13.95 -13.33 -21.20
N THR A 159 -13.11 -14.24 -21.66
CA THR A 159 -11.67 -14.22 -21.37
C THR A 159 -10.99 -13.16 -22.23
N PHE A 160 -10.06 -12.40 -21.63
CA PHE A 160 -9.28 -11.39 -22.35
C PHE A 160 -7.78 -11.53 -22.07
N VAL A 161 -6.98 -11.26 -23.11
CA VAL A 161 -5.51 -11.25 -23.04
C VAL A 161 -4.96 -10.12 -23.92
N PRO A 162 -3.92 -9.38 -23.51
CA PRO A 162 -3.35 -8.34 -24.36
C PRO A 162 -2.71 -8.94 -25.61
N PHE A 163 -2.73 -8.22 -26.73
CA PHE A 163 -2.05 -8.64 -27.97
C PHE A 163 -0.53 -8.84 -27.73
N ASN A 164 0.06 -7.97 -26.92
CA ASN A 164 1.44 -8.10 -26.47
C ASN A 164 1.48 -8.35 -24.96
N SER A 165 2.01 -9.51 -24.55
CA SER A 165 2.09 -9.96 -23.16
C SER A 165 3.07 -9.16 -22.29
N GLU A 166 3.88 -8.28 -22.87
CA GLU A 166 4.80 -7.38 -22.16
C GLU A 166 4.20 -5.98 -21.95
N SER A 167 3.04 -5.69 -22.55
CA SER A 167 2.35 -4.42 -22.39
C SER A 167 1.68 -4.31 -21.02
N PHE A 168 1.55 -3.08 -20.50
CA PHE A 168 0.81 -2.78 -19.28
C PHE A 168 -0.70 -2.98 -19.46
N GLY A 169 -1.12 -4.21 -19.36
CA GLY A 169 -2.49 -4.67 -19.42
C GLY A 169 -2.70 -5.86 -18.49
N PHE A 170 -3.86 -6.44 -18.54
CA PHE A 170 -4.26 -7.56 -17.69
C PHE A 170 -4.59 -8.79 -18.55
N THR A 171 -4.55 -9.95 -17.95
CA THR A 171 -5.20 -11.16 -18.45
C THR A 171 -6.31 -11.54 -17.49
N GLY A 172 -7.41 -12.12 -17.99
CA GLY A 172 -8.45 -12.52 -17.05
C GLY A 172 -9.81 -12.78 -17.67
N HIS A 173 -10.84 -12.64 -16.86
CA HIS A 173 -12.21 -12.99 -17.20
C HIS A 173 -13.18 -11.87 -16.83
N LEU A 174 -14.10 -11.57 -17.72
CA LEU A 174 -15.26 -10.74 -17.48
C LEU A 174 -16.51 -11.61 -17.56
N TYR A 175 -17.27 -11.65 -16.49
CA TYR A 175 -18.55 -12.37 -16.45
C TYR A 175 -19.68 -11.39 -16.78
N VAL A 176 -20.16 -11.46 -18.02
CA VAL A 176 -21.11 -10.51 -18.61
C VAL A 176 -22.50 -11.13 -18.63
N MET A 177 -23.49 -10.41 -18.14
CA MET A 177 -24.87 -10.87 -18.13
C MET A 177 -25.38 -11.12 -19.54
N LEU A 178 -26.10 -12.23 -19.73
CA LEU A 178 -26.76 -12.63 -20.98
C LEU A 178 -28.12 -11.95 -21.12
N ASP A 179 -28.11 -10.64 -21.07
CA ASP A 179 -29.30 -9.81 -21.36
C ASP A 179 -28.91 -8.63 -22.25
N SER A 180 -29.90 -7.79 -22.60
CA SER A 180 -29.66 -6.62 -23.45
C SER A 180 -28.78 -5.53 -22.82
N THR A 181 -28.43 -5.67 -21.54
CA THR A 181 -27.64 -4.69 -20.84
C THR A 181 -26.13 -4.93 -20.93
N TYR A 182 -25.72 -6.17 -21.23
CA TYR A 182 -24.31 -6.58 -21.26
C TYR A 182 -23.52 -6.14 -20.00
N PHE A 183 -24.18 -6.20 -18.84
CA PHE A 183 -23.63 -5.74 -17.58
C PHE A 183 -22.54 -6.70 -17.08
N VAL A 184 -21.40 -6.17 -16.62
CA VAL A 184 -20.32 -6.96 -16.03
C VAL A 184 -20.67 -7.26 -14.58
N LYS A 185 -20.99 -8.52 -14.28
CA LYS A 185 -21.35 -8.96 -12.92
C LYS A 185 -20.13 -9.24 -12.05
N ARG A 186 -19.05 -9.75 -12.68
CA ARG A 186 -17.78 -10.04 -12.01
C ARG A 186 -16.63 -9.81 -12.98
N ALA A 187 -15.52 -9.32 -12.47
CA ALA A 187 -14.26 -9.22 -13.20
C ALA A 187 -13.12 -9.87 -12.39
N VAL A 188 -12.28 -10.62 -13.09
CA VAL A 188 -11.04 -11.19 -12.54
C VAL A 188 -9.91 -10.75 -13.45
N MET A 189 -8.95 -10.01 -12.90
CA MET A 189 -7.82 -9.45 -13.63
C MET A 189 -6.52 -9.91 -13.00
N ASN A 190 -5.60 -10.44 -13.79
CA ASN A 190 -4.28 -10.87 -13.35
C ASN A 190 -3.21 -10.15 -14.16
N PHE A 191 -2.04 -9.95 -13.56
CA PHE A 191 -0.89 -9.50 -14.34
C PHE A 191 -0.39 -10.61 -15.26
N PRO A 192 -0.06 -10.28 -16.54
CA PRO A 192 0.62 -11.22 -17.42
C PRO A 192 1.96 -11.65 -16.84
N GLN A 193 2.29 -12.94 -16.94
CA GLN A 193 3.54 -13.50 -16.38
C GLN A 193 4.82 -12.87 -16.94
N LYS A 194 4.75 -12.28 -18.14
CA LYS A 194 5.91 -11.67 -18.83
C LYS A 194 6.06 -10.18 -18.56
N ILE A 195 5.14 -9.56 -17.82
CA ILE A 195 5.24 -8.15 -17.51
C ILE A 195 6.41 -7.92 -16.54
N ASN A 196 7.30 -7.00 -16.89
CA ASN A 196 8.43 -6.65 -16.03
C ASN A 196 8.02 -5.52 -15.08
N LEU A 197 7.42 -5.88 -13.96
CA LEU A 197 7.19 -4.98 -12.84
C LEU A 197 8.20 -5.29 -11.75
N ASN A 198 9.08 -4.33 -11.47
CA ASN A 198 10.07 -4.48 -10.41
C ASN A 198 9.38 -4.89 -9.09
N PHE A 199 9.83 -6.00 -8.51
CA PHE A 199 9.40 -6.54 -7.22
C PHE A 199 8.01 -7.18 -7.15
N VAL A 200 7.18 -7.16 -8.20
CA VAL A 200 5.86 -7.80 -8.21
C VAL A 200 5.95 -9.14 -8.94
N ASP A 201 5.79 -10.23 -8.20
CA ASP A 201 5.75 -11.60 -8.77
C ASP A 201 4.35 -11.92 -9.29
N TYR A 202 3.32 -11.46 -8.59
CA TYR A 202 1.94 -11.79 -8.88
C TYR A 202 0.99 -10.70 -8.40
N MET A 203 -0.04 -10.43 -9.19
CA MET A 203 -1.17 -9.60 -8.77
C MET A 203 -2.47 -10.13 -9.36
N LYS A 204 -3.50 -10.19 -8.53
CA LYS A 204 -4.85 -10.54 -8.89
C LYS A 204 -5.82 -9.53 -8.32
N ILE A 205 -6.74 -9.07 -9.13
CA ILE A 205 -7.83 -8.16 -8.75
C ILE A 205 -9.14 -8.87 -9.08
N GLU A 206 -10.02 -8.96 -8.11
CA GLU A 206 -11.39 -9.48 -8.30
C GLU A 206 -12.39 -8.41 -7.87
N GLN A 207 -13.36 -8.14 -8.71
CA GLN A 207 -14.44 -7.20 -8.43
C GLN A 207 -15.78 -7.86 -8.72
N ASN A 208 -16.75 -7.69 -7.82
CA ASN A 208 -18.12 -8.11 -8.01
C ASN A 208 -19.05 -6.90 -7.98
N PHE A 209 -19.95 -6.85 -8.95
CA PHE A 209 -20.86 -5.74 -9.15
C PHE A 209 -22.31 -6.19 -9.03
N ASP A 210 -23.17 -5.24 -8.67
CA ASP A 210 -24.63 -5.39 -8.82
C ASP A 210 -25.23 -4.11 -9.41
N ARG A 211 -26.54 -4.15 -9.64
CA ARG A 211 -27.30 -3.01 -10.13
C ARG A 211 -28.34 -2.64 -9.08
N ALA A 212 -28.48 -1.37 -8.81
CA ALA A 212 -29.60 -0.82 -8.07
C ALA A 212 -30.90 -0.96 -8.89
N GLU A 213 -32.05 -0.75 -8.28
CA GLU A 213 -33.35 -0.83 -8.94
C GLU A 213 -33.47 0.09 -10.15
N ASP A 214 -32.82 1.24 -10.10
CA ASP A 214 -32.75 2.22 -11.19
C ASP A 214 -31.70 1.91 -12.26
N GLY A 215 -31.01 0.79 -12.15
CA GLY A 215 -29.97 0.34 -13.07
C GLY A 215 -28.56 0.81 -12.73
N THR A 216 -28.36 1.72 -11.77
CA THR A 216 -27.04 2.22 -11.39
C THR A 216 -26.12 1.11 -10.94
N ARG A 217 -24.89 1.09 -11.46
CA ARG A 217 -23.85 0.12 -11.09
C ARG A 217 -23.38 0.34 -9.65
N GLN A 218 -23.31 -0.74 -8.90
CA GLN A 218 -22.78 -0.76 -7.54
C GLN A 218 -21.64 -1.77 -7.45
N LEU A 219 -20.47 -1.35 -7.01
CA LEU A 219 -19.37 -2.26 -6.64
C LEU A 219 -19.70 -2.86 -5.28
N LEU A 220 -19.86 -4.18 -5.19
CA LEU A 220 -20.19 -4.87 -3.95
C LEU A 220 -18.94 -5.19 -3.14
N ASN A 221 -17.90 -5.68 -3.81
CA ASN A 221 -16.63 -5.95 -3.20
C ASN A 221 -15.48 -5.92 -4.20
N GLU A 222 -14.30 -5.66 -3.68
CA GLU A 222 -13.03 -5.72 -4.38
C GLU A 222 -12.04 -6.52 -3.55
N SER A 223 -11.32 -7.46 -4.16
CA SER A 223 -10.20 -8.17 -3.56
C SER A 223 -8.95 -7.97 -4.41
N ILE A 224 -7.90 -7.43 -3.81
CA ILE A 224 -6.60 -7.26 -4.45
C ILE A 224 -5.61 -8.13 -3.69
N THR A 225 -4.99 -9.08 -4.38
CA THR A 225 -3.92 -9.92 -3.84
C THR A 225 -2.65 -9.68 -4.62
N THR A 226 -1.56 -9.38 -3.91
CA THR A 226 -0.25 -9.11 -4.52
C THR A 226 0.84 -9.87 -3.79
N GLU A 227 1.74 -10.47 -4.53
CA GLU A 227 2.97 -11.08 -4.00
C GLU A 227 4.18 -10.30 -4.49
N PHE A 228 4.99 -9.83 -3.55
CA PHE A 228 6.20 -9.07 -3.79
C PHE A 228 7.43 -9.91 -3.47
N LYS A 229 8.48 -9.72 -4.25
CA LYS A 229 9.77 -10.34 -4.04
C LYS A 229 10.88 -9.31 -4.21
N LEU A 230 11.53 -8.96 -3.11
CA LEU A 230 12.56 -7.93 -3.10
C LEU A 230 13.91 -8.41 -3.64
N VAL A 231 14.22 -9.69 -3.41
CA VAL A 231 15.50 -10.33 -3.80
C VAL A 231 15.20 -11.74 -4.28
N ASP A 232 15.85 -12.18 -5.38
CA ASP A 232 15.78 -13.55 -5.83
C ASP A 232 16.19 -14.51 -4.70
N ASN A 233 15.46 -15.61 -4.51
CA ASN A 233 15.65 -16.59 -3.43
C ASN A 233 15.37 -16.08 -2.00
N SER A 234 14.73 -14.91 -1.81
CA SER A 234 14.22 -14.49 -0.52
C SER A 234 12.76 -14.89 -0.32
N ASP A 235 12.32 -14.87 0.94
CA ASP A 235 10.90 -14.88 1.25
C ASP A 235 10.29 -13.58 0.74
N GLY A 236 9.16 -13.67 0.03
CA GLY A 236 8.44 -12.51 -0.45
C GLY A 236 7.48 -11.96 0.60
N ILE A 237 6.81 -10.89 0.24
CA ILE A 237 5.70 -10.31 1.00
C ILE A 237 4.41 -10.60 0.24
N TYR A 238 3.46 -11.19 0.94
CA TYR A 238 2.09 -11.34 0.48
C TYR A 238 1.28 -10.20 1.08
N ALA A 239 0.49 -9.54 0.24
CA ALA A 239 -0.44 -8.52 0.68
C ALA A 239 -1.81 -8.80 0.05
N LYS A 240 -2.85 -8.78 0.86
CA LYS A 240 -4.23 -8.94 0.43
C LYS A 240 -5.07 -7.80 1.00
N ARG A 241 -5.88 -7.18 0.15
CA ARG A 241 -6.85 -6.17 0.52
C ARG A 241 -8.22 -6.60 0.05
N ASP A 242 -9.15 -6.73 0.96
CA ASP A 242 -10.56 -7.00 0.72
C ASP A 242 -11.38 -5.76 1.12
N VAL A 243 -12.17 -5.24 0.20
CA VAL A 243 -13.07 -4.12 0.44
C VAL A 243 -14.49 -4.53 0.14
N TYR A 244 -15.42 -4.21 1.04
CA TYR A 244 -16.84 -4.50 0.88
C TYR A 244 -17.63 -3.20 0.98
N TYR A 245 -18.59 -3.04 0.08
CA TYR A 245 -19.42 -1.86 -0.02
C TYR A 245 -20.89 -2.23 0.16
N ARG A 246 -21.61 -1.43 0.97
CA ARG A 246 -23.02 -1.62 1.27
C ARG A 246 -23.72 -0.28 1.43
N ASN A 247 -25.04 -0.33 1.58
CA ASN A 247 -25.88 0.81 1.97
C ASN A 247 -25.67 2.01 1.04
N TYR A 248 -25.71 1.78 -0.27
CA TYR A 248 -25.68 2.86 -1.24
C TYR A 248 -26.88 3.78 -1.06
N GLN A 249 -26.63 5.08 -0.96
CA GLN A 249 -27.66 6.11 -0.86
C GLN A 249 -27.28 7.26 -1.81
N TYR A 250 -28.30 7.89 -2.37
CA TYR A 250 -28.12 8.92 -3.41
C TYR A 250 -28.57 10.31 -2.96
N GLU A 251 -28.90 10.45 -1.71
CA GLU A 251 -29.24 11.75 -1.08
C GLU A 251 -28.23 12.13 -0.01
N PRO A 252 -27.77 13.40 0.01
CA PRO A 252 -26.80 13.86 0.99
C PRO A 252 -27.46 13.98 2.39
N ASP A 253 -26.72 13.53 3.41
CA ASP A 253 -27.04 13.73 4.80
C ASP A 253 -26.17 14.82 5.44
N ASP A 254 -26.42 15.15 6.71
CA ASP A 254 -25.66 16.17 7.44
C ASP A 254 -24.17 15.82 7.54
N LYS A 255 -23.81 14.53 7.67
CA LYS A 255 -22.41 14.08 7.67
C LYS A 255 -21.73 14.32 6.33
N ALA A 256 -22.42 14.07 5.23
CA ALA A 256 -21.91 14.37 3.89
C ALA A 256 -21.62 15.87 3.71
N LEU A 257 -22.56 16.72 4.16
CA LEU A 257 -22.38 18.18 4.09
C LEU A 257 -21.17 18.63 4.94
N GLN A 258 -20.97 18.03 6.11
CA GLN A 258 -19.79 18.29 6.94
C GLN A 258 -18.50 17.81 6.27
N ALA A 259 -18.51 16.62 5.65
CA ALA A 259 -17.36 16.06 4.97
C ALA A 259 -16.89 16.95 3.84
N PHE A 260 -17.82 17.48 3.03
CA PHE A 260 -17.46 18.36 1.91
C PHE A 260 -17.00 19.76 2.31
N ARG A 261 -17.22 20.19 3.56
CA ARG A 261 -16.67 21.45 4.10
C ARG A 261 -15.22 21.32 4.52
N LYS A 262 -14.75 20.11 4.81
CA LYS A 262 -13.36 19.86 5.23
C LYS A 262 -12.43 19.80 4.01
N ALA A 263 -11.19 20.28 4.19
CA ALA A 263 -10.18 20.28 3.13
C ALA A 263 -9.64 18.86 2.86
N GLU A 264 -9.55 18.04 3.89
CA GLU A 264 -8.98 16.69 3.84
C GLU A 264 -9.85 15.76 2.99
N LYS A 265 -9.20 14.88 2.21
CA LYS A 265 -9.89 13.81 1.47
C LYS A 265 -10.34 12.68 2.37
N VAL A 266 -9.51 12.33 3.36
CA VAL A 266 -9.80 11.32 4.38
C VAL A 266 -9.98 12.03 5.71
N ILE A 267 -11.13 11.84 6.32
CA ILE A 267 -11.53 12.45 7.59
C ILE A 267 -11.63 11.31 8.60
N GLU A 268 -10.88 11.39 9.68
CA GLU A 268 -10.89 10.36 10.72
C GLU A 268 -11.56 10.88 12.00
N GLU A 269 -12.45 10.09 12.58
CA GLU A 269 -13.04 10.40 13.88
C GLU A 269 -12.00 10.23 15.00
N THR A 270 -12.00 11.11 15.98
CA THR A 270 -11.06 11.07 17.09
C THR A 270 -11.15 9.76 17.89
N SER A 271 -12.32 9.13 17.90
CA SER A 271 -12.60 7.85 18.56
C SER A 271 -12.28 6.62 17.70
N ALA A 272 -11.82 6.79 16.47
CA ALA A 272 -11.72 5.69 15.49
C ALA A 272 -10.88 4.49 15.94
N SER A 273 -9.88 4.69 16.80
CA SER A 273 -8.99 3.63 17.29
C SER A 273 -9.44 2.97 18.61
N GLY A 274 -10.56 3.41 19.20
CA GLY A 274 -10.96 3.02 20.55
C GLY A 274 -12.01 1.89 20.67
N TYR A 275 -12.40 1.26 19.58
CA TYR A 275 -13.48 0.27 19.57
C TYR A 275 -13.05 -1.11 20.07
N SER A 276 -13.97 -1.79 20.81
CA SER A 276 -13.76 -3.12 21.36
C SER A 276 -13.86 -4.24 20.30
N GLU A 277 -13.36 -5.43 20.63
CA GLU A 277 -13.50 -6.61 19.76
C GLU A 277 -14.95 -6.94 19.44
N ALA A 278 -15.84 -6.83 20.43
CA ALA A 278 -17.27 -7.07 20.23
C ALA A 278 -17.89 -6.12 19.19
N TYR A 279 -17.41 -4.87 19.13
CA TYR A 279 -17.84 -3.92 18.09
C TYR A 279 -17.39 -4.40 16.71
N TRP A 280 -16.13 -4.85 16.58
CA TRP A 280 -15.60 -5.36 15.33
C TRP A 280 -16.32 -6.61 14.87
N ASP A 281 -16.58 -7.57 15.78
CA ASP A 281 -17.32 -8.80 15.47
C ASP A 281 -18.74 -8.52 14.96
N ALA A 282 -19.40 -7.48 15.48
CA ALA A 282 -20.72 -7.06 15.02
C ALA A 282 -20.72 -6.34 13.66
N ASN A 283 -19.61 -5.70 13.29
CA ASN A 283 -19.53 -4.87 12.08
C ASN A 283 -18.70 -5.49 10.96
N ARG A 284 -18.00 -6.57 11.21
CA ARG A 284 -17.27 -7.32 10.17
C ARG A 284 -18.23 -7.84 9.11
N GLN A 285 -17.84 -7.70 7.87
CA GLN A 285 -18.61 -8.18 6.71
C GLN A 285 -18.07 -9.52 6.16
N VAL A 286 -16.99 -10.02 6.76
CA VAL A 286 -16.33 -11.26 6.38
C VAL A 286 -16.01 -12.05 7.62
N GLU A 287 -16.23 -13.36 7.56
CA GLU A 287 -15.71 -14.27 8.58
C GLU A 287 -14.19 -14.22 8.55
N VAL A 288 -13.62 -13.77 9.66
CA VAL A 288 -12.17 -13.74 9.85
C VAL A 288 -11.73 -15.17 10.20
N SER A 289 -10.76 -15.72 9.48
CA SER A 289 -10.26 -17.05 9.82
C SER A 289 -9.70 -17.05 11.26
N LYS A 290 -9.82 -18.16 11.95
CA LYS A 290 -9.24 -18.31 13.31
C LYS A 290 -7.74 -17.99 13.34
N LYS A 291 -7.04 -18.20 12.23
CA LYS A 291 -5.61 -17.92 12.08
C LYS A 291 -5.33 -16.42 11.95
N GLU A 292 -6.20 -15.68 11.29
CA GLU A 292 -6.08 -14.21 11.14
C GLU A 292 -6.40 -13.47 12.45
N THR A 293 -7.40 -13.91 13.23
CA THR A 293 -7.68 -13.37 14.57
C THR A 293 -6.57 -13.70 15.57
N SER A 294 -5.74 -14.66 15.24
CA SER A 294 -4.65 -15.10 16.11
C SER A 294 -3.35 -14.34 15.93
N VAL A 295 -3.26 -13.36 14.99
CA VAL A 295 -2.05 -12.54 14.80
C VAL A 295 -1.65 -11.84 16.09
N ASP A 296 -2.61 -11.28 16.85
CA ASP A 296 -2.33 -10.64 18.14
C ASP A 296 -1.77 -11.63 19.17
N LYS A 297 -2.34 -12.84 19.23
CA LYS A 297 -1.87 -13.91 20.12
C LYS A 297 -0.46 -14.37 19.71
N MET A 298 -0.23 -14.57 18.42
CA MET A 298 1.08 -14.91 17.87
C MET A 298 2.12 -13.84 18.21
N MET A 299 1.79 -12.56 18.04
CA MET A 299 2.68 -11.44 18.35
C MET A 299 2.95 -11.32 19.85
N ALA A 300 1.93 -11.51 20.70
CA ALA A 300 2.11 -11.55 22.15
C ALA A 300 3.06 -12.69 22.58
N GLN A 301 2.92 -13.85 21.97
CA GLN A 301 3.81 -14.99 22.21
C GLN A 301 5.23 -14.72 21.68
N LEU A 302 5.39 -14.11 20.50
CA LEU A 302 6.68 -13.69 19.95
C LEU A 302 7.37 -12.67 20.89
N ARG A 303 6.63 -11.69 21.38
CA ARG A 303 7.16 -10.65 22.30
C ARG A 303 7.66 -11.23 23.63
N SER A 304 7.22 -12.41 24.03
CA SER A 304 7.74 -13.10 25.22
C SER A 304 9.18 -13.62 25.07
N TYR A 305 9.69 -13.71 23.82
CA TYR A 305 11.04 -14.19 23.56
C TYR A 305 12.03 -13.01 23.49
N PRO A 306 13.11 -12.99 24.33
CA PRO A 306 14.09 -11.91 24.32
C PRO A 306 14.76 -11.65 22.94
N VAL A 307 14.95 -12.73 22.17
CA VAL A 307 15.50 -12.65 20.80
C VAL A 307 14.57 -11.84 19.89
N TYR A 308 13.25 -12.03 20.04
CA TYR A 308 12.26 -11.30 19.25
C TYR A 308 12.28 -9.80 19.54
N PHE A 309 12.41 -9.40 20.81
CA PHE A 309 12.48 -7.99 21.20
C PHE A 309 13.60 -7.23 20.46
N TRP A 310 14.78 -7.83 20.34
CA TRP A 310 15.86 -7.24 19.57
C TRP A 310 15.63 -7.29 18.06
N THR A 311 15.08 -8.41 17.57
CA THR A 311 14.71 -8.55 16.14
C THR A 311 13.65 -7.52 15.74
N GLU A 312 12.65 -7.30 16.56
CA GLU A 312 11.61 -6.29 16.39
C GLU A 312 12.21 -4.88 16.28
N LYS A 313 13.12 -4.52 17.20
CA LYS A 313 13.82 -3.22 17.15
C LYS A 313 14.67 -3.08 15.89
N VAL A 314 15.39 -4.13 15.52
CA VAL A 314 16.21 -4.12 14.30
C VAL A 314 15.33 -3.99 13.06
N LEU A 315 14.24 -4.75 12.96
CA LEU A 315 13.29 -4.64 11.85
C LEU A 315 12.67 -3.24 11.79
N LYS A 316 12.23 -2.71 12.93
CA LYS A 316 11.70 -1.33 13.00
C LYS A 316 12.69 -0.33 12.44
N VAL A 317 13.95 -0.40 12.86
CA VAL A 317 15.02 0.48 12.36
C VAL A 317 15.30 0.25 10.88
N LEU A 318 15.26 -0.99 10.38
CA LEU A 318 15.46 -1.29 8.97
C LEU A 318 14.33 -0.71 8.10
N PHE A 319 13.08 -0.78 8.56
CA PHE A 319 11.93 -0.27 7.82
C PHE A 319 11.77 1.25 7.93
N THR A 320 11.87 1.80 9.14
CA THR A 320 11.70 3.25 9.35
C THR A 320 12.96 4.03 8.98
N GLY A 321 14.12 3.38 9.06
CA GLY A 321 15.43 4.03 8.92
C GLY A 321 15.85 4.86 10.12
N TYR A 322 15.03 4.97 11.18
CA TYR A 322 15.27 5.88 12.30
C TYR A 322 15.17 5.18 13.66
N ILE A 323 15.99 5.69 14.61
CA ILE A 323 15.93 5.30 16.02
C ILE A 323 15.33 6.47 16.80
N PRO A 324 14.16 6.27 17.45
CA PRO A 324 13.57 7.31 18.30
C PRO A 324 14.40 7.52 19.57
N ALA A 325 14.61 8.77 19.98
CA ALA A 325 15.37 9.15 21.15
C ALA A 325 14.75 10.36 21.86
N PRO A 326 14.78 10.46 23.20
CA PRO A 326 15.20 9.44 24.16
C PRO A 326 14.12 8.39 24.44
N LYS A 327 12.84 8.67 24.11
CA LYS A 327 11.69 7.78 24.36
C LYS A 327 11.05 7.36 23.06
N GLU A 328 10.53 6.13 23.00
CA GLU A 328 9.94 5.58 21.80
C GLU A 328 8.57 6.19 21.44
N LYS A 329 7.73 6.48 22.45
CA LYS A 329 6.38 7.03 22.23
C LYS A 329 6.36 8.55 21.99
N GLU A 330 7.33 9.28 22.53
CA GLU A 330 7.43 10.75 22.46
C GLU A 330 8.87 11.14 22.15
N PRO A 331 9.40 10.78 21.00
CA PRO A 331 10.79 11.04 20.67
C PRO A 331 11.01 12.53 20.42
N LEU A 332 12.02 13.11 21.03
CA LEU A 332 12.47 14.47 20.74
C LEU A 332 13.28 14.51 19.45
N PHE A 333 13.97 13.41 19.16
CA PHE A 333 14.83 13.24 17.98
C PHE A 333 14.64 11.88 17.34
N TYR A 334 14.78 11.84 16.03
CA TYR A 334 14.98 10.64 15.26
C TYR A 334 16.42 10.57 14.77
N ILE A 335 17.19 9.58 15.23
CA ILE A 335 18.58 9.34 14.81
C ILE A 335 18.52 8.43 13.57
N GLY A 336 19.18 8.79 12.51
CA GLY A 336 19.19 8.05 11.23
C GLY A 336 19.38 9.00 10.04
N MET A 337 19.17 8.55 8.81
CA MET A 337 18.60 7.27 8.32
C MET A 337 19.60 6.11 8.45
N MET A 338 19.27 5.10 9.23
CA MET A 338 20.18 3.99 9.54
C MET A 338 20.52 3.11 8.32
N ASN A 339 19.58 2.97 7.38
CA ASN A 339 19.79 2.26 6.13
C ASN A 339 20.78 2.93 5.16
N THR A 340 21.22 4.16 5.47
CA THR A 340 22.22 4.91 4.71
C THR A 340 23.50 5.19 5.51
N THR A 341 23.59 4.65 6.74
CA THR A 341 24.76 4.85 7.61
C THR A 341 26.04 4.31 7.00
N ILE A 342 25.94 3.14 6.35
CA ILE A 342 27.03 2.55 5.60
C ILE A 342 26.55 2.40 4.17
N SER A 343 27.21 3.05 3.23
CA SER A 343 26.92 2.98 1.80
C SER A 343 28.24 2.96 1.01
N GLY A 344 28.15 2.77 -0.30
CA GLY A 344 29.33 2.77 -1.15
C GLY A 344 29.00 3.12 -2.58
N ASN A 345 29.92 3.84 -3.22
CA ASN A 345 29.88 4.13 -4.64
C ASN A 345 31.30 4.19 -5.20
N THR A 346 31.42 4.16 -6.53
CA THR A 346 32.73 4.14 -7.20
C THR A 346 33.56 5.40 -6.96
N LEU A 347 32.93 6.54 -6.66
CA LEU A 347 33.62 7.81 -6.41
C LEU A 347 34.13 7.92 -4.98
N GLU A 348 33.28 7.58 -3.99
CA GLU A 348 33.57 7.79 -2.56
C GLU A 348 34.16 6.56 -1.88
N GLY A 349 34.06 5.39 -2.53
CA GLY A 349 34.37 4.11 -1.90
C GLY A 349 33.35 3.78 -0.82
N VAL A 350 33.81 3.30 0.33
CA VAL A 350 32.98 3.15 1.52
C VAL A 350 32.65 4.54 2.07
N ARG A 351 31.39 4.77 2.39
CA ARG A 351 30.86 6.01 2.93
C ARG A 351 30.15 5.72 4.25
N LEU A 352 30.54 6.48 5.29
CA LEU A 352 29.84 6.51 6.56
C LEU A 352 29.02 7.78 6.67
N ARG A 353 27.79 7.67 7.14
CA ARG A 353 26.87 8.78 7.34
C ARG A 353 26.23 8.70 8.73
N ALA A 354 26.14 9.85 9.39
CA ALA A 354 25.42 10.03 10.64
C ALA A 354 24.52 11.25 10.54
N GLY A 355 23.28 11.15 11.02
CA GLY A 355 22.33 12.24 10.93
C GLY A 355 21.07 11.99 11.76
N GLY A 356 20.11 12.89 11.60
CA GLY A 356 18.83 12.79 12.28
C GLY A 356 17.92 13.97 12.00
N MET A 357 16.80 14.00 12.71
CA MET A 357 15.82 15.07 12.65
C MET A 357 15.14 15.28 14.00
N THR A 358 14.67 16.50 14.24
CA THR A 358 13.83 16.82 15.39
C THR A 358 12.37 16.48 15.10
N THR A 359 11.58 16.38 16.15
CA THR A 359 10.14 16.09 16.05
C THR A 359 9.32 17.23 16.64
N ALA A 360 8.01 17.18 16.45
CA ALA A 360 7.08 18.14 17.06
C ALA A 360 7.03 18.05 18.60
N TRP A 361 7.47 16.93 19.19
CA TRP A 361 7.62 16.80 20.64
C TRP A 361 8.72 17.71 21.22
N LEU A 362 9.75 18.02 20.44
CA LEU A 362 10.75 19.02 20.81
C LEU A 362 10.19 20.44 20.62
N ASN A 363 9.68 20.71 19.42
CA ASN A 363 9.01 21.98 19.09
C ASN A 363 8.00 21.77 17.94
N PRO A 364 6.71 22.08 18.16
CA PRO A 364 5.67 21.82 17.16
C PRO A 364 5.70 22.73 15.92
N HIS A 365 6.56 23.74 15.92
CA HIS A 365 6.70 24.72 14.82
C HIS A 365 8.08 24.72 14.18
N LEU A 366 9.13 24.31 14.90
CA LEU A 366 10.51 24.38 14.43
C LEU A 366 11.12 22.99 14.29
N PHE A 367 11.56 22.66 13.08
CA PHE A 367 12.12 21.36 12.73
C PHE A 367 13.53 21.53 12.17
N GLY A 368 14.46 20.74 12.69
CA GLY A 368 15.80 20.61 12.17
C GLY A 368 16.03 19.23 11.60
N ARG A 369 16.64 19.13 10.42
CA ARG A 369 17.08 17.87 9.82
C ARG A 369 18.48 18.03 9.28
N GLY A 370 19.34 17.03 9.48
CA GLY A 370 20.68 17.09 8.93
C GLY A 370 21.43 15.77 9.00
N TYR A 371 22.51 15.72 8.24
CA TYR A 371 23.46 14.63 8.31
C TYR A 371 24.86 15.11 7.92
N MET A 372 25.86 14.37 8.37
CA MET A 372 27.24 14.44 7.91
C MET A 372 27.66 13.08 7.35
N ALA A 373 28.39 13.07 6.26
CA ALA A 373 28.90 11.88 5.60
C ALA A 373 30.36 12.04 5.23
N TYR A 374 31.13 10.94 5.37
CA TYR A 374 32.54 10.87 5.01
C TYR A 374 32.80 9.70 4.06
N GLY A 375 33.35 10.01 2.88
CA GLY A 375 33.75 9.02 1.88
C GLY A 375 35.23 8.71 1.99
N PHE A 376 35.58 7.45 2.26
CA PHE A 376 36.97 7.04 2.53
C PHE A 376 37.89 7.12 1.31
N ARG A 377 37.35 7.02 0.10
CA ARG A 377 38.15 7.16 -1.14
C ARG A 377 38.32 8.63 -1.54
N TYR A 378 37.29 9.44 -1.31
CA TYR A 378 37.28 10.86 -1.70
C TYR A 378 37.84 11.79 -0.63
N HIS A 379 37.99 11.31 0.63
CA HIS A 379 38.55 12.01 1.79
C HIS A 379 37.88 13.38 2.06
N ARG A 380 36.57 13.51 1.86
CA ARG A 380 35.84 14.76 2.13
C ARG A 380 34.59 14.51 2.98
N VAL A 381 34.34 15.49 3.85
CA VAL A 381 33.08 15.57 4.59
C VAL A 381 32.04 16.26 3.74
N LYS A 382 30.84 15.73 3.73
CA LYS A 382 29.67 16.23 3.03
C LYS A 382 28.48 16.23 3.97
N GLY A 383 27.40 16.92 3.62
CA GLY A 383 26.25 16.92 4.49
C GLY A 383 25.05 17.73 4.00
N LEU A 384 24.01 17.60 4.78
CA LEU A 384 22.76 18.32 4.70
C LEU A 384 22.53 19.05 6.03
N ALA A 385 22.11 20.30 5.96
CA ALA A 385 21.51 21.02 7.08
C ALA A 385 20.21 21.67 6.59
N GLU A 386 19.12 21.39 7.28
CA GLU A 386 17.81 21.91 6.96
C GLU A 386 17.13 22.39 8.22
N LEU A 387 16.60 23.61 8.17
CA LEU A 387 15.79 24.20 9.21
C LEU A 387 14.45 24.60 8.61
N GLU A 388 13.36 24.13 9.20
CA GLU A 388 12.01 24.40 8.72
C GLU A 388 11.15 24.96 9.84
N TYR A 389 10.56 26.14 9.61
CA TYR A 389 9.56 26.74 10.47
C TYR A 389 8.17 26.54 9.87
N SER A 390 7.31 25.82 10.57
CA SER A 390 5.91 25.60 10.18
C SER A 390 5.01 26.64 10.86
N PHE A 391 4.18 27.31 10.07
CA PHE A 391 3.16 28.24 10.57
C PHE A 391 1.99 27.51 11.25
N HIS A 392 1.82 26.23 10.99
CA HIS A 392 0.83 25.38 11.64
C HIS A 392 1.49 24.45 12.66
N ARG A 393 0.82 24.27 13.79
CA ARG A 393 1.24 23.31 14.80
C ARG A 393 1.18 21.89 14.23
N LYS A 394 2.29 21.16 14.35
CA LYS A 394 2.43 19.76 13.93
C LYS A 394 2.30 18.82 15.11
N LYS A 395 1.98 17.54 14.82
CA LYS A 395 1.85 16.48 15.83
C LYS A 395 3.15 15.71 16.01
N GLU A 396 3.83 15.38 14.92
CA GLU A 396 5.05 14.58 14.93
C GLU A 396 6.08 15.07 13.90
N TYR A 397 5.68 15.31 12.64
CA TYR A 397 6.59 15.63 11.53
C TYR A 397 6.28 16.97 10.87
N ALA A 398 7.31 17.61 10.31
CA ALA A 398 7.18 18.87 9.57
C ALA A 398 6.26 18.79 8.35
N ASN A 399 6.25 17.64 7.66
CA ASN A 399 5.52 17.42 6.41
C ASN A 399 4.05 17.00 6.58
N GLU A 400 3.53 17.01 7.82
CA GLU A 400 2.10 16.79 8.05
C GLU A 400 1.27 17.92 7.44
N PHE A 401 0.11 17.60 6.91
CA PHE A 401 -0.85 18.59 6.43
C PHE A 401 -1.56 19.33 7.60
N PRO A 402 -1.94 20.63 7.42
CA PRO A 402 -1.64 21.50 6.28
C PRO A 402 -0.18 21.95 6.22
N ILE A 403 0.39 22.04 5.00
CA ILE A 403 1.78 22.47 4.81
C ILE A 403 1.78 23.96 4.50
N HIS A 404 2.36 24.76 5.43
CA HIS A 404 2.66 26.17 5.26
C HIS A 404 3.90 26.44 6.09
N SER A 405 5.05 26.48 5.44
CA SER A 405 6.35 26.54 6.13
C SER A 405 7.37 27.38 5.37
N LEU A 406 8.35 27.88 6.12
CA LEU A 406 9.57 28.48 5.60
C LEU A 406 10.72 27.50 5.84
N LYS A 407 11.46 27.17 4.78
CA LYS A 407 12.56 26.20 4.84
C LYS A 407 13.87 26.81 4.39
N LEU A 408 14.88 26.70 5.24
CA LEU A 408 16.28 26.96 4.90
C LEU A 408 16.98 25.64 4.67
N HIS A 409 17.63 25.48 3.53
CA HIS A 409 18.24 24.23 3.11
C HIS A 409 19.65 24.47 2.58
N TYR A 410 20.61 23.73 3.15
CA TYR A 410 21.98 23.66 2.65
C TYR A 410 22.35 22.20 2.37
N LEU A 411 22.79 21.91 1.16
CA LEU A 411 23.21 20.58 0.74
C LEU A 411 24.55 20.64 0.03
N SER A 412 25.51 19.86 0.53
CA SER A 412 26.76 19.57 -0.15
C SER A 412 26.93 18.06 -0.23
N ASP A 413 26.59 17.44 -1.35
CA ASP A 413 26.64 15.99 -1.55
C ASP A 413 26.91 15.60 -3.01
N VAL A 414 27.05 14.31 -3.29
CA VAL A 414 27.20 13.73 -4.63
C VAL A 414 25.90 13.09 -5.05
N ASN A 415 25.44 13.42 -6.23
CA ASN A 415 24.27 12.80 -6.85
C ASN A 415 24.66 12.04 -8.12
N GLN A 416 23.92 11.00 -8.41
CA GLN A 416 24.02 10.26 -9.66
C GLN A 416 23.15 10.92 -10.73
N TYR A 417 23.70 11.09 -11.94
CA TYR A 417 22.96 11.65 -13.06
C TYR A 417 21.75 10.80 -13.47
N GLY A 418 20.65 11.45 -13.79
CA GLY A 418 19.48 10.83 -14.41
C GLY A 418 18.64 9.96 -13.49
N GLN A 419 18.94 9.88 -12.18
CA GLN A 419 18.12 9.11 -11.24
C GLN A 419 17.34 10.02 -10.30
N HIS A 420 16.01 9.89 -10.36
CA HIS A 420 15.09 10.45 -9.37
C HIS A 420 14.54 9.33 -8.50
N TYR A 421 14.82 9.40 -7.21
CA TYR A 421 14.30 8.45 -6.23
C TYR A 421 13.06 9.05 -5.57
N LEU A 422 11.90 8.44 -5.84
CA LEU A 422 10.63 8.93 -5.30
C LEU A 422 10.45 8.56 -3.82
N TYR A 423 10.92 7.38 -3.42
CA TYR A 423 10.63 6.80 -2.10
C TYR A 423 11.86 6.35 -1.32
N THR A 424 13.03 6.33 -1.93
CA THR A 424 14.26 5.88 -1.28
C THR A 424 15.39 6.88 -1.51
N SER A 425 16.37 6.92 -0.59
CA SER A 425 17.59 7.68 -0.81
C SER A 425 18.52 6.89 -1.74
N GLN A 426 19.31 7.59 -2.57
CA GLN A 426 20.28 6.95 -3.47
C GLN A 426 21.37 6.13 -2.71
N ASP A 427 21.57 6.41 -1.43
CA ASP A 427 22.53 5.75 -0.56
C ASP A 427 21.94 4.56 0.19
N ASN A 428 20.71 4.14 -0.14
CA ASN A 428 20.07 3.00 0.51
C ASN A 428 20.90 1.73 0.28
N VAL A 429 21.27 1.04 1.37
CA VAL A 429 22.07 -0.18 1.34
C VAL A 429 21.45 -1.28 0.45
N PHE A 430 20.12 -1.38 0.41
CA PHE A 430 19.42 -2.35 -0.45
C PHE A 430 19.56 -2.03 -1.95
N LEU A 431 19.61 -0.74 -2.31
CA LEU A 431 19.90 -0.32 -3.68
C LEU A 431 21.38 -0.56 -4.04
N ALA A 432 22.29 -0.35 -3.09
CA ALA A 432 23.71 -0.62 -3.29
C ALA A 432 23.98 -2.11 -3.53
N LEU A 433 23.26 -3.01 -2.82
CA LEU A 433 23.37 -4.47 -3.03
C LEU A 433 22.80 -4.93 -4.39
N LYS A 434 21.80 -4.22 -4.92
CA LYS A 434 21.19 -4.52 -6.22
C LYS A 434 21.98 -3.97 -7.41
N ARG A 435 22.83 -2.98 -7.19
CA ARG A 435 23.68 -2.35 -8.22
C ARG A 435 24.90 -3.21 -8.55
N GLN A 436 24.69 -4.39 -9.12
CA GLN A 436 25.78 -5.14 -9.73
C GLN A 436 26.12 -4.55 -11.10
N LYS A 437 27.38 -4.07 -11.21
CA LYS A 437 28.12 -3.85 -12.47
C LYS A 437 27.45 -2.94 -13.52
N ASP A 438 27.35 -1.66 -13.24
CA ASP A 438 27.28 -0.70 -14.33
C ASP A 438 28.41 0.34 -14.18
N ASP A 439 29.53 0.10 -14.87
CA ASP A 439 30.74 0.96 -14.88
C ASP A 439 30.51 2.31 -15.59
N ARG A 440 29.27 2.61 -16.02
CA ARG A 440 28.90 3.80 -16.83
C ARG A 440 28.14 4.86 -16.03
N ILE A 441 28.16 4.82 -14.71
CA ILE A 441 27.42 5.75 -13.86
C ILE A 441 28.21 7.05 -13.68
N GLY A 442 27.68 8.15 -14.19
CA GLY A 442 28.21 9.49 -13.94
C GLY A 442 27.68 10.08 -12.64
N TYR A 443 28.54 10.79 -11.90
CA TYR A 443 28.20 11.48 -10.67
C TYR A 443 28.37 12.99 -10.80
N GLN A 444 27.44 13.76 -10.24
CA GLN A 444 27.51 15.21 -10.14
C GLN A 444 27.65 15.64 -8.68
N ARG A 445 28.55 16.56 -8.40
CA ARG A 445 28.61 17.27 -7.13
C ARG A 445 27.54 18.35 -7.11
N LYS A 446 26.69 18.33 -6.08
CA LYS A 446 25.81 19.46 -5.74
C LYS A 446 26.43 20.20 -4.54
N ALA A 447 26.62 21.48 -4.67
CA ALA A 447 27.00 22.41 -3.61
C ALA A 447 25.88 23.43 -3.44
#